data_6b1235effcf7818c1c513c6a32f34993
#
_entry.id   6b1235effcf7818c1c513c6a32f34993
#
_cell.length_a   1.000
_cell.length_b   1.000
_cell.length_c   1.000
_cell.angle_alpha   90.00
_cell.angle_beta   90.00
_cell.angle_gamma   90.00
#
_symmetry.space_group_name_H-M   'P 1'
#
loop_
_entity.id
_entity.type
_entity.pdbx_description
1 polymer ?
#
loop_
_entity_poly.entity_id
_entity_poly.type
_entity_poly.pdbx_seq_one_letter_code
_entity_poly.pdbx_strand_id
1 'polypeptide(L)'
;MTIRHDGITAEWLGYATLRLEGSDTVVYLDPGRYGVLTGEWEPDTPGAGHPPAREYRPEDGDIVCVTHVHHYDPDGIRRVASEDATVVAFEGIDVHRSDRDLDRLADLPYDVRTVPMEADILVDDVPIWTMPAYNYEDGPNTDADGNPYHPKGIGCGFLLSVDDTRVFWPGDSDVLDGHAELDVSLFVPSIAQNYTMDRHAAADLAEELDPDLVLPIHYNTFANLAADSGAFAQDVAKRGVPVVLDER
;
A
#
# COMPACT_ATOMS: atom_id res chain seq x y z
N MET A 1 -9.82 -5.81 11.24
CA MET A 1 -10.61 -4.95 12.19
C MET A 1 -10.79 -3.62 11.50
N THR A 2 -11.98 -3.02 11.56
CA THR A 2 -12.16 -1.69 10.96
C THR A 2 -11.62 -0.63 11.90
N ILE A 3 -10.63 0.12 11.46
CA ILE A 3 -10.01 1.21 12.23
C ILE A 3 -10.74 2.50 11.84
N ARG A 4 -11.13 3.29 12.84
CA ARG A 4 -11.74 4.61 12.62
C ARG A 4 -10.75 5.70 12.97
N HIS A 5 -10.54 6.62 12.04
CA HIS A 5 -9.60 7.72 12.19
C HIS A 5 -10.11 8.94 11.41
N ASP A 6 -10.26 10.07 12.08
CA ASP A 6 -10.60 11.39 11.50
C ASP A 6 -11.72 11.39 10.44
N GLY A 7 -12.81 10.67 10.71
CA GLY A 7 -13.96 10.60 9.82
C GLY A 7 -13.93 9.46 8.81
N ILE A 8 -12.76 8.88 8.54
CA ILE A 8 -12.64 7.72 7.66
C ILE A 8 -12.56 6.39 8.42
N THR A 9 -12.77 5.30 7.71
CA THR A 9 -12.40 3.96 8.17
C THR A 9 -11.29 3.39 7.31
N ALA A 10 -10.34 2.69 7.93
CA ALA A 10 -9.26 1.98 7.26
C ALA A 10 -9.31 0.50 7.63
N GLU A 11 -9.09 -0.38 6.66
CA GLU A 11 -9.04 -1.84 6.85
C GLU A 11 -7.92 -2.44 6.02
N TRP A 12 -6.97 -3.09 6.68
CA TRP A 12 -5.97 -3.91 5.99
C TRP A 12 -6.58 -5.26 5.64
N LEU A 13 -6.65 -5.57 4.35
CA LEU A 13 -7.26 -6.81 3.84
C LEU A 13 -6.24 -7.92 3.55
N GLY A 14 -4.98 -7.67 3.87
CA GLY A 14 -3.85 -8.58 3.64
C GLY A 14 -2.94 -8.14 2.50
N TYR A 15 -1.71 -8.64 2.50
CA TYR A 15 -0.63 -8.23 1.61
C TYR A 15 -0.51 -6.69 1.58
N ALA A 16 -0.60 -6.06 0.41
CA ALA A 16 -0.56 -4.60 0.24
C ALA A 16 -1.97 -3.98 0.17
N THR A 17 -3.04 -4.76 0.32
CA THR A 17 -4.40 -4.30 0.11
C THR A 17 -4.93 -3.48 1.28
N LEU A 18 -5.15 -2.20 1.08
CA LEU A 18 -5.81 -1.32 2.04
C LEU A 18 -7.14 -0.82 1.46
N ARG A 19 -8.19 -0.83 2.28
CA ARG A 19 -9.47 -0.18 2.02
C ARG A 19 -9.61 1.05 2.91
N LEU A 20 -9.96 2.17 2.30
CA LEU A 20 -10.32 3.42 2.97
C LEU A 20 -11.75 3.76 2.61
N GLU A 21 -12.57 4.14 3.58
CA GLU A 21 -13.96 4.54 3.37
C GLU A 21 -14.20 5.85 4.08
N GLY A 22 -14.52 6.86 3.31
CA GLY A 22 -15.05 8.15 3.77
C GLY A 22 -16.57 8.16 3.86
N SER A 23 -17.16 9.35 3.89
CA SER A 23 -18.62 9.55 3.94
C SER A 23 -19.33 9.11 2.66
N ASP A 24 -18.73 9.40 1.51
CA ASP A 24 -19.33 9.18 0.19
C ASP A 24 -18.38 8.48 -0.80
N THR A 25 -17.16 8.11 -0.39
CA THR A 25 -16.13 7.55 -1.28
C THR A 25 -15.40 6.38 -0.64
N VAL A 26 -15.21 5.31 -1.41
CA VAL A 26 -14.39 4.15 -1.05
C VAL A 26 -13.17 4.07 -1.96
N VAL A 27 -11.99 4.05 -1.37
CA VAL A 27 -10.71 3.94 -2.07
C VAL A 27 -10.01 2.63 -1.70
N TYR A 28 -9.52 1.92 -2.69
CA TYR A 28 -8.63 0.77 -2.51
C TYR A 28 -7.22 1.08 -2.99
N LEU A 29 -6.24 0.67 -2.20
CA LEU A 29 -4.83 0.68 -2.57
C LEU A 29 -4.36 -0.75 -2.79
N ASP A 30 -3.71 -1.02 -3.93
CA ASP A 30 -3.07 -2.27 -4.30
C ASP A 30 -3.91 -3.55 -4.01
N PRO A 31 -5.16 -3.66 -4.50
CA PRO A 31 -6.04 -4.76 -4.14
C PRO A 31 -5.62 -6.09 -4.75
N GLY A 32 -5.60 -7.15 -3.92
CA GLY A 32 -5.46 -8.53 -4.37
C GLY A 32 -4.10 -9.16 -4.11
N ARG A 33 -3.74 -10.09 -5.00
CA ARG A 33 -2.59 -10.98 -4.99
C ARG A 33 -2.59 -12.02 -3.86
N TYR A 34 -1.82 -13.07 -4.09
CA TYR A 34 -1.54 -14.18 -3.18
C TYR A 34 -2.78 -14.85 -2.57
N GLY A 35 -3.98 -14.59 -3.11
CA GLY A 35 -5.21 -15.21 -2.59
C GLY A 35 -5.79 -14.53 -1.35
N VAL A 36 -5.32 -13.35 -0.96
CA VAL A 36 -5.85 -12.65 0.24
C VAL A 36 -7.31 -12.27 0.10
N LEU A 37 -7.78 -11.96 -1.12
CA LEU A 37 -9.19 -11.64 -1.42
C LEU A 37 -10.01 -12.83 -1.95
N THR A 38 -9.39 -14.01 -2.16
CA THR A 38 -10.11 -15.22 -2.59
C THR A 38 -10.28 -16.24 -1.48
N GLY A 39 -9.68 -15.99 -0.31
CA GLY A 39 -9.67 -16.93 0.80
C GLY A 39 -8.66 -18.07 0.64
N GLU A 40 -7.81 -18.03 -0.39
CA GLU A 40 -6.84 -19.10 -0.69
C GLU A 40 -5.49 -18.92 0.00
N TRP A 41 -5.18 -17.69 0.45
CA TRP A 41 -3.92 -17.44 1.13
C TRP A 41 -3.87 -18.12 2.51
N GLU A 42 -2.75 -18.75 2.80
CA GLU A 42 -2.42 -19.32 4.11
C GLU A 42 -1.05 -18.81 4.57
N PRO A 43 -0.86 -18.52 5.87
CA PRO A 43 0.41 -18.01 6.38
C PRO A 43 1.52 -19.05 6.31
N ASP A 44 2.68 -18.70 5.80
CA ASP A 44 3.90 -19.53 5.85
C ASP A 44 4.35 -19.77 7.29
N THR A 45 4.09 -18.82 8.18
CA THR A 45 4.45 -18.89 9.59
C THR A 45 3.18 -18.87 10.44
N PRO A 46 2.83 -19.99 11.10
CA PRO A 46 1.66 -20.04 11.98
C PRO A 46 1.74 -19.00 13.10
N GLY A 47 0.69 -18.19 13.25
CA GLY A 47 0.59 -17.17 14.30
C GLY A 47 1.33 -15.87 13.99
N ALA A 48 1.88 -15.70 12.80
CA ALA A 48 2.32 -14.39 12.33
C ALA A 48 1.12 -13.43 12.23
N GLY A 49 1.29 -12.22 12.71
CA GLY A 49 0.27 -11.18 12.64
C GLY A 49 -0.01 -10.80 11.17
N HIS A 50 -1.20 -11.10 10.70
CA HIS A 50 -1.67 -10.78 9.35
C HIS A 50 -3.19 -10.98 9.29
N PRO A 51 -3.97 -10.19 8.55
CA PRO A 51 -5.39 -10.44 8.35
C PRO A 51 -5.63 -11.80 7.68
N PRO A 52 -6.64 -12.57 8.11
CA PRO A 52 -6.97 -13.83 7.45
C PRO A 52 -7.50 -13.57 6.04
N ALA A 53 -7.09 -14.40 5.09
CA ALA A 53 -7.69 -14.40 3.77
C ALA A 53 -9.17 -14.75 3.85
N ARG A 54 -9.96 -14.14 3.00
CA ARG A 54 -11.41 -14.39 2.90
C ARG A 54 -11.89 -14.18 1.48
N GLU A 55 -12.97 -14.84 1.12
CA GLU A 55 -13.70 -14.46 -0.09
C GLU A 55 -14.24 -13.04 0.13
N TYR A 56 -13.72 -12.10 -0.67
CA TYR A 56 -14.02 -10.68 -0.54
C TYR A 56 -14.26 -10.08 -1.92
N ARG A 57 -15.49 -9.68 -2.16
CA ARG A 57 -15.92 -9.14 -3.45
C ARG A 57 -17.07 -8.15 -3.26
N PRO A 58 -16.83 -7.00 -2.63
CA PRO A 58 -17.87 -6.02 -2.36
C PRO A 58 -18.29 -5.23 -3.59
N GLU A 59 -17.40 -5.04 -4.57
CA GLU A 59 -17.63 -4.23 -5.78
C GLU A 59 -18.12 -2.82 -5.41
N ASP A 60 -17.52 -2.21 -4.37
CA ASP A 60 -17.93 -0.96 -3.75
C ASP A 60 -16.89 0.17 -3.87
N GLY A 61 -15.73 -0.10 -4.46
CA GLY A 61 -14.65 0.87 -4.61
C GLY A 61 -14.94 1.86 -5.72
N ASP A 62 -14.95 3.14 -5.40
CA ASP A 62 -15.07 4.23 -6.37
C ASP A 62 -13.73 4.52 -7.03
N ILE A 63 -12.65 4.39 -6.26
CA ILE A 63 -11.28 4.63 -6.73
C ILE A 63 -10.40 3.44 -6.35
N VAL A 64 -9.60 2.96 -7.32
CA VAL A 64 -8.60 1.91 -7.09
C VAL A 64 -7.24 2.41 -7.52
N CYS A 65 -6.30 2.53 -6.59
CA CYS A 65 -4.93 2.97 -6.85
C CYS A 65 -3.98 1.77 -6.92
N VAL A 66 -3.09 1.75 -7.92
CA VAL A 66 -2.10 0.67 -8.10
C VAL A 66 -0.71 1.26 -8.24
N THR A 67 0.17 0.90 -7.31
CA THR A 67 1.52 1.47 -7.20
C THR A 67 2.49 0.96 -8.25
N HIS A 68 2.51 -0.34 -8.51
CA HIS A 68 3.46 -0.96 -9.45
C HIS A 68 3.05 -2.39 -9.86
N VAL A 69 3.81 -2.97 -10.79
CA VAL A 69 3.46 -4.25 -11.43
C VAL A 69 3.42 -5.43 -10.45
N HIS A 70 4.18 -5.42 -9.36
CA HIS A 70 4.16 -6.50 -8.37
C HIS A 70 2.84 -6.54 -7.60
N HIS A 71 2.20 -5.40 -7.39
CA HIS A 71 0.89 -5.29 -6.75
C HIS A 71 -0.28 -5.36 -7.74
N TYR A 72 -0.02 -5.14 -9.03
CA TYR A 72 -1.07 -5.16 -10.03
C TYR A 72 -1.74 -6.54 -10.11
N ASP A 73 -3.02 -6.58 -9.83
CA ASP A 73 -3.86 -7.78 -9.86
C ASP A 73 -5.23 -7.46 -10.49
N PRO A 74 -5.45 -7.83 -11.78
CA PRO A 74 -6.73 -7.58 -12.45
C PRO A 74 -7.93 -8.25 -11.79
N ASP A 75 -7.76 -9.43 -11.16
CA ASP A 75 -8.85 -10.08 -10.42
C ASP A 75 -9.14 -9.32 -9.11
N GLY A 76 -8.11 -8.92 -8.38
CA GLY A 76 -8.24 -8.09 -7.19
C GLY A 76 -8.97 -6.79 -7.48
N ILE A 77 -8.62 -6.10 -8.56
CA ILE A 77 -9.32 -4.88 -9.00
C ILE A 77 -10.80 -5.17 -9.29
N ARG A 78 -11.13 -6.22 -10.06
CA ARG A 78 -12.50 -6.59 -10.38
C ARG A 78 -13.34 -7.03 -9.18
N ARG A 79 -12.70 -7.45 -8.11
CA ARG A 79 -13.37 -7.83 -6.86
C ARG A 79 -13.81 -6.62 -6.05
N VAL A 80 -13.08 -5.54 -6.13
CA VAL A 80 -13.31 -4.38 -5.27
C VAL A 80 -13.92 -3.20 -6.00
N ALA A 81 -13.61 -2.98 -7.27
CA ALA A 81 -14.09 -1.85 -8.05
C ALA A 81 -15.59 -1.92 -8.32
N SER A 82 -16.30 -0.82 -8.12
CA SER A 82 -17.68 -0.63 -8.57
C SER A 82 -17.75 -0.54 -10.10
N GLU A 83 -18.95 -0.59 -10.68
CA GLU A 83 -19.13 -0.53 -12.14
C GLU A 83 -18.56 0.76 -12.75
N ASP A 84 -18.68 1.88 -12.03
CA ASP A 84 -18.26 3.21 -12.47
C ASP A 84 -16.88 3.63 -11.89
N ALA A 85 -16.11 2.71 -11.33
CA ALA A 85 -14.85 2.99 -10.66
C ALA A 85 -13.79 3.61 -11.58
N THR A 86 -12.98 4.50 -11.02
CA THR A 86 -11.74 4.98 -11.64
C THR A 86 -10.55 4.18 -11.11
N VAL A 87 -9.76 3.59 -12.00
CA VAL A 87 -8.49 2.93 -11.68
C VAL A 87 -7.34 3.89 -11.94
N VAL A 88 -6.65 4.33 -10.90
CA VAL A 88 -5.46 5.18 -10.97
C VAL A 88 -4.22 4.29 -10.87
N ALA A 89 -3.48 4.16 -11.94
CA ALA A 89 -2.34 3.24 -12.00
C ALA A 89 -1.07 3.97 -12.40
N PHE A 90 0.06 3.61 -11.76
CA PHE A 90 1.35 4.15 -12.16
C PHE A 90 1.67 3.80 -13.63
N GLU A 91 2.13 4.77 -14.42
CA GLU A 91 2.38 4.59 -15.87
C GLU A 91 3.46 3.55 -16.19
N GLY A 92 4.37 3.27 -15.24
CA GLY A 92 5.43 2.27 -15.38
C GLY A 92 4.98 0.82 -15.20
N ILE A 93 3.68 0.56 -14.97
CA ILE A 93 3.13 -0.81 -14.89
C ILE A 93 3.18 -1.46 -16.27
N ASP A 94 4.14 -2.37 -16.44
CA ASP A 94 4.31 -3.18 -17.64
C ASP A 94 4.10 -4.66 -17.30
N VAL A 95 2.96 -5.23 -17.72
CA VAL A 95 2.60 -6.62 -17.46
C VAL A 95 3.60 -7.62 -18.05
N HIS A 96 4.38 -7.24 -19.07
CA HIS A 96 5.43 -8.08 -19.66
C HIS A 96 6.65 -8.24 -18.75
N ARG A 97 6.78 -7.42 -17.70
CA ARG A 97 7.80 -7.58 -16.66
C ARG A 97 7.37 -8.53 -15.53
N SER A 98 6.16 -9.06 -15.62
CA SER A 98 5.65 -10.05 -14.68
C SER A 98 5.74 -11.45 -15.28
N ASP A 99 6.09 -12.45 -14.47
CA ASP A 99 6.00 -13.88 -14.86
C ASP A 99 4.55 -14.41 -14.90
N ARG A 100 3.57 -13.53 -14.59
CA ARG A 100 2.14 -13.84 -14.57
C ARG A 100 1.49 -13.51 -15.91
N ASP A 101 0.50 -14.29 -16.30
CA ASP A 101 -0.39 -13.97 -17.42
C ASP A 101 -1.46 -12.98 -16.92
N LEU A 102 -1.27 -11.70 -17.21
CA LEU A 102 -2.10 -10.60 -16.70
C LEU A 102 -2.76 -9.84 -17.85
N ASP A 103 -4.02 -9.49 -17.68
CA ASP A 103 -4.68 -8.50 -18.52
C ASP A 103 -3.94 -7.16 -18.43
N ARG A 104 -3.84 -6.44 -19.56
CA ARG A 104 -3.25 -5.10 -19.54
C ARG A 104 -4.20 -4.11 -18.86
N LEU A 105 -3.67 -3.04 -18.31
CA LEU A 105 -4.48 -1.95 -17.76
C LEU A 105 -5.58 -1.47 -18.73
N ALA A 106 -5.25 -1.34 -20.01
CA ALA A 106 -6.18 -0.89 -21.04
C ALA A 106 -7.31 -1.90 -21.38
N ASP A 107 -7.22 -3.14 -20.92
CA ASP A 107 -8.22 -4.17 -21.13
C ASP A 107 -9.18 -4.31 -19.92
N LEU A 108 -8.96 -3.53 -18.87
CA LEU A 108 -9.88 -3.44 -17.73
C LEU A 108 -11.16 -2.69 -18.12
N PRO A 109 -12.34 -3.08 -17.60
CA PRO A 109 -13.61 -2.48 -17.95
C PRO A 109 -13.93 -1.17 -17.20
N TYR A 110 -12.93 -0.45 -16.75
CA TYR A 110 -13.05 0.75 -15.90
C TYR A 110 -12.46 1.99 -16.58
N ASP A 111 -12.71 3.18 -16.03
CA ASP A 111 -11.95 4.38 -16.39
C ASP A 111 -10.54 4.24 -15.84
N VAL A 112 -9.56 3.98 -16.71
CA VAL A 112 -8.16 3.78 -16.32
C VAL A 112 -7.36 5.06 -16.57
N ARG A 113 -6.85 5.66 -15.52
CA ARG A 113 -5.97 6.84 -15.54
C ARG A 113 -4.55 6.44 -15.17
N THR A 114 -3.65 6.44 -16.13
CA THR A 114 -2.23 6.23 -15.85
C THR A 114 -1.59 7.56 -15.43
N VAL A 115 -0.79 7.50 -14.37
CA VAL A 115 -0.15 8.67 -13.76
C VAL A 115 1.36 8.51 -13.70
N PRO A 116 2.13 9.56 -14.02
CA PRO A 116 3.57 9.57 -13.82
C PRO A 116 3.92 9.71 -12.33
N MET A 117 5.21 9.64 -12.01
CA MET A 117 5.73 10.01 -10.69
C MET A 117 5.56 11.54 -10.48
N GLU A 118 5.30 11.93 -9.24
CA GLU A 118 5.10 13.34 -8.84
C GLU A 118 3.89 14.00 -9.57
N ALA A 119 2.86 13.22 -9.88
CA ALA A 119 1.59 13.73 -10.37
C ALA A 119 0.73 14.30 -9.24
N ASP A 120 -0.09 15.29 -9.60
CA ASP A 120 -1.13 15.88 -8.76
C ASP A 120 -2.42 15.82 -9.56
N ILE A 121 -3.37 15.00 -9.12
CA ILE A 121 -4.64 14.79 -9.81
C ILE A 121 -5.81 14.85 -8.84
N LEU A 122 -6.97 15.16 -9.37
CA LEU A 122 -8.25 15.04 -8.67
C LEU A 122 -9.09 13.94 -9.33
N VAL A 123 -9.54 12.98 -8.55
CA VAL A 123 -10.47 11.94 -8.98
C VAL A 123 -11.72 12.09 -8.14
N ASP A 124 -12.83 12.46 -8.77
CA ASP A 124 -14.03 12.94 -8.08
C ASP A 124 -13.66 14.03 -7.06
N ASP A 125 -13.88 13.82 -5.79
CA ASP A 125 -13.52 14.78 -4.73
C ASP A 125 -12.25 14.38 -3.95
N VAL A 126 -11.49 13.37 -4.44
CA VAL A 126 -10.28 12.87 -3.78
C VAL A 126 -9.02 13.42 -4.48
N PRO A 127 -8.26 14.33 -3.84
CA PRO A 127 -6.93 14.70 -4.28
C PRO A 127 -5.96 13.53 -4.11
N ILE A 128 -5.20 13.24 -5.15
CA ILE A 128 -4.22 12.14 -5.18
C ILE A 128 -2.89 12.67 -5.72
N TRP A 129 -1.82 12.46 -4.96
CA TRP A 129 -0.44 12.74 -5.36
C TRP A 129 0.33 11.44 -5.45
N THR A 130 1.06 11.25 -6.55
CA THR A 130 2.02 10.14 -6.64
C THR A 130 3.36 10.58 -6.08
N MET A 131 3.88 9.78 -5.17
CA MET A 131 5.14 10.02 -4.49
C MET A 131 6.24 9.12 -5.08
N PRO A 132 7.52 9.54 -5.07
CA PRO A 132 8.62 8.65 -5.39
C PRO A 132 8.60 7.39 -4.52
N ALA A 133 8.82 6.23 -5.14
CA ALA A 133 8.96 4.94 -4.47
C ALA A 133 10.03 4.10 -5.17
N TYR A 134 11.14 3.82 -4.48
CA TYR A 134 12.24 2.99 -4.98
C TYR A 134 13.18 2.56 -3.85
N ASN A 135 14.04 1.60 -4.14
CA ASN A 135 15.16 1.26 -3.27
C ASN A 135 16.43 1.97 -3.78
N TYR A 136 17.29 2.43 -2.84
CA TYR A 136 18.58 3.00 -3.17
C TYR A 136 19.53 1.96 -3.78
N GLU A 137 20.35 2.36 -4.77
CA GLU A 137 21.31 1.47 -5.43
C GLU A 137 22.37 0.90 -4.46
N ASP A 138 22.74 1.67 -3.45
CA ASP A 138 23.74 1.27 -2.41
C ASP A 138 23.02 0.89 -1.10
N GLY A 139 21.69 0.71 -1.12
CA GLY A 139 20.87 0.40 0.03
C GLY A 139 20.84 -1.09 0.39
N PRO A 140 20.16 -1.45 1.48
CA PRO A 140 20.05 -2.83 1.92
C PRO A 140 19.10 -3.68 1.05
N ASN A 141 18.23 -3.04 0.25
CA ASN A 141 17.17 -3.69 -0.52
C ASN A 141 17.63 -3.96 -1.96
N THR A 142 18.71 -4.73 -2.09
CA THR A 142 19.30 -5.13 -3.37
C THR A 142 19.38 -6.66 -3.48
N ASP A 143 19.40 -7.15 -4.72
CA ASP A 143 19.64 -8.56 -5.01
C ASP A 143 21.12 -8.96 -4.80
N ALA A 144 21.45 -10.22 -5.06
CA ALA A 144 22.81 -10.74 -4.90
C ALA A 144 23.83 -10.09 -5.86
N ASP A 145 23.37 -9.48 -6.94
CA ASP A 145 24.20 -8.79 -7.93
C ASP A 145 24.30 -7.28 -7.64
N GLY A 146 23.62 -6.80 -6.57
CA GLY A 146 23.63 -5.41 -6.14
C GLY A 146 22.57 -4.54 -6.86
N ASN A 147 21.62 -5.13 -7.57
CA ASN A 147 20.56 -4.35 -8.19
C ASN A 147 19.41 -4.12 -7.20
N PRO A 148 18.84 -2.91 -7.12
CA PRO A 148 17.68 -2.65 -6.30
C PRO A 148 16.49 -3.56 -6.69
N TYR A 149 15.76 -4.10 -5.73
CA TYR A 149 14.54 -4.85 -6.01
C TYR A 149 13.48 -3.97 -6.67
N HIS A 150 13.38 -2.72 -6.24
CA HIS A 150 12.50 -1.71 -6.82
C HIS A 150 13.34 -0.53 -7.32
N PRO A 151 13.93 -0.62 -8.54
CA PRO A 151 14.68 0.51 -9.11
C PRO A 151 13.77 1.70 -9.38
N LYS A 152 14.35 2.90 -9.38
CA LYS A 152 13.61 4.13 -9.68
C LYS A 152 12.86 4.04 -11.01
N GLY A 153 11.56 4.40 -10.99
CA GLY A 153 10.72 4.45 -12.18
C GLY A 153 9.88 3.21 -12.45
N ILE A 154 9.88 2.20 -11.56
CA ILE A 154 8.99 1.04 -11.70
C ILE A 154 7.72 1.13 -10.86
N GLY A 155 7.66 2.05 -9.91
CA GLY A 155 6.53 2.23 -9.01
C GLY A 155 6.44 3.64 -8.44
N CYS A 156 5.35 3.90 -7.75
CA CYS A 156 5.11 5.11 -6.97
C CYS A 156 4.49 4.75 -5.62
N GLY A 157 4.54 5.67 -4.67
CA GLY A 157 3.66 5.73 -3.52
C GLY A 157 2.44 6.60 -3.81
N PHE A 158 1.48 6.63 -2.91
CA PHE A 158 0.33 7.52 -2.96
C PHE A 158 0.18 8.32 -1.67
N LEU A 159 0.06 9.63 -1.79
CA LEU A 159 -0.54 10.49 -0.80
C LEU A 159 -1.92 10.87 -1.32
N LEU A 160 -2.97 10.62 -0.55
CA LEU A 160 -4.33 10.95 -0.97
C LEU A 160 -5.14 11.50 0.22
N SER A 161 -6.17 12.29 -0.08
CA SER A 161 -7.02 12.88 0.95
C SER A 161 -8.46 12.42 0.79
N VAL A 162 -8.96 11.64 1.75
CA VAL A 162 -10.35 11.20 1.84
C VAL A 162 -11.00 11.93 3.00
N ASP A 163 -12.08 12.67 2.75
CA ASP A 163 -12.78 13.49 3.78
C ASP A 163 -11.79 14.35 4.62
N ASP A 164 -10.88 15.06 3.95
CA ASP A 164 -9.81 15.88 4.54
C ASP A 164 -8.74 15.10 5.33
N THR A 165 -8.86 13.78 5.48
CA THR A 165 -7.84 12.92 6.11
C THR A 165 -6.76 12.54 5.11
N ARG A 166 -5.53 12.96 5.33
CA ARG A 166 -4.38 12.65 4.47
C ARG A 166 -3.77 11.31 4.82
N VAL A 167 -3.78 10.40 3.84
CA VAL A 167 -3.27 9.04 3.96
C VAL A 167 -2.04 8.89 3.08
N PHE A 168 -0.92 8.47 3.66
CA PHE A 168 0.32 8.20 2.92
C PHE A 168 0.64 6.70 2.92
N TRP A 169 0.60 6.10 1.73
CA TRP A 169 1.11 4.77 1.39
C TRP A 169 2.37 4.92 0.54
N PRO A 170 3.57 4.67 1.05
CA PRO A 170 4.82 4.85 0.30
C PRO A 170 5.02 3.83 -0.83
N GLY A 171 4.18 2.79 -0.93
CA GLY A 171 4.44 1.67 -1.82
C GLY A 171 5.66 0.86 -1.38
N ASP A 172 6.27 0.12 -2.33
CA ASP A 172 7.50 -0.63 -2.07
C ASP A 172 8.72 0.27 -2.24
N SER A 173 9.17 0.84 -1.13
CA SER A 173 10.20 1.87 -1.11
C SER A 173 11.08 1.79 0.13
N ASP A 174 12.31 2.25 0.00
CA ASP A 174 13.09 2.75 1.14
C ASP A 174 12.50 4.07 1.64
N VAL A 175 12.94 4.54 2.81
CA VAL A 175 12.66 5.93 3.22
C VAL A 175 13.45 6.85 2.31
N LEU A 176 12.75 7.74 1.60
CA LEU A 176 13.36 8.67 0.64
C LEU A 176 13.37 10.10 1.17
N ASP A 177 14.31 10.88 0.66
CA ASP A 177 14.35 12.32 0.90
C ASP A 177 13.00 12.94 0.52
N GLY A 178 12.44 13.78 1.40
CA GLY A 178 11.14 14.42 1.22
C GLY A 178 9.95 13.65 1.79
N HIS A 179 10.06 12.35 2.12
CA HIS A 179 8.98 11.64 2.80
C HIS A 179 8.62 12.31 4.14
N ALA A 180 9.62 12.71 4.92
CA ALA A 180 9.44 13.37 6.20
C ALA A 180 8.84 14.81 6.11
N GLU A 181 8.79 15.39 4.93
CA GLU A 181 8.24 16.74 4.70
C GLU A 181 6.73 16.72 4.42
N LEU A 182 6.14 15.53 4.31
CA LEU A 182 4.72 15.38 4.01
C LEU A 182 3.87 15.70 5.25
N ASP A 183 2.72 16.32 5.00
CA ASP A 183 1.69 16.52 6.02
C ASP A 183 0.70 15.34 5.94
N VAL A 184 0.72 14.46 6.95
CA VAL A 184 0.06 13.15 6.95
C VAL A 184 -0.74 12.96 8.23
N SER A 185 -2.02 12.60 8.11
CA SER A 185 -2.86 12.19 9.25
C SER A 185 -2.73 10.68 9.52
N LEU A 186 -2.79 9.85 8.47
CA LEU A 186 -2.64 8.40 8.56
C LEU A 186 -1.42 7.93 7.75
N PHE A 187 -0.38 7.49 8.43
CA PHE A 187 0.79 6.87 7.80
C PHE A 187 0.63 5.36 7.72
N VAL A 188 0.79 4.81 6.51
CA VAL A 188 0.59 3.38 6.22
C VAL A 188 1.90 2.79 5.68
N PRO A 189 2.92 2.54 6.55
CA PRO A 189 4.19 2.00 6.08
C PRO A 189 4.12 0.50 5.78
N SER A 190 4.93 0.04 4.82
CA SER A 190 5.45 -1.33 4.83
C SER A 190 6.53 -1.45 5.90
N ILE A 191 6.62 -2.61 6.57
CA ILE A 191 7.66 -2.88 7.58
C ILE A 191 8.39 -4.20 7.32
N ALA A 192 8.27 -4.70 6.09
CA ALA A 192 8.63 -6.07 5.74
C ALA A 192 10.14 -6.28 5.53
N GLN A 193 10.96 -5.22 5.45
CA GLN A 193 12.36 -5.31 5.03
C GLN A 193 12.54 -6.09 3.70
N ASN A 194 13.76 -6.35 3.26
CA ASN A 194 14.15 -7.06 2.03
C ASN A 194 13.75 -6.37 0.72
N TYR A 195 12.58 -5.76 0.65
CA TYR A 195 12.04 -5.10 -0.56
C TYR A 195 11.62 -3.66 -0.27
N THR A 196 11.40 -3.34 0.99
CA THR A 196 10.86 -2.07 1.45
C THR A 196 11.66 -1.59 2.66
N MET A 197 11.32 -0.42 3.22
CA MET A 197 11.86 -0.01 4.50
C MET A 197 11.63 -1.10 5.57
N ASP A 198 12.57 -1.25 6.47
CA ASP A 198 12.41 -2.12 7.62
C ASP A 198 11.62 -1.42 8.76
N ARG A 199 11.29 -2.18 9.82
CA ARG A 199 10.53 -1.66 10.94
C ARG A 199 11.22 -0.49 11.66
N HIS A 200 12.55 -0.39 11.62
CA HIS A 200 13.29 0.69 12.29
C HIS A 200 13.23 1.97 11.44
N ALA A 201 13.49 1.87 10.15
CA ALA A 201 13.38 2.97 9.20
C ALA A 201 11.93 3.50 9.15
N ALA A 202 10.93 2.60 9.18
CA ALA A 202 9.53 2.99 9.23
C ALA A 202 9.15 3.70 10.54
N ALA A 203 9.72 3.27 11.68
CA ALA A 203 9.47 3.93 12.96
C ALA A 203 10.19 5.28 13.07
N ASP A 204 11.38 5.43 12.50
CA ASP A 204 12.10 6.70 12.42
C ASP A 204 11.34 7.69 11.53
N LEU A 205 10.86 7.25 10.36
CA LEU A 205 10.02 8.08 9.49
C LEU A 205 8.69 8.47 10.17
N ALA A 206 8.08 7.57 10.94
CA ALA A 206 6.87 7.89 11.71
C ALA A 206 7.12 9.00 12.75
N GLU A 207 8.29 9.02 13.40
CA GLU A 207 8.67 10.10 14.32
C GLU A 207 8.85 11.43 13.58
N GLU A 208 9.48 11.42 12.39
CA GLU A 208 9.72 12.62 11.60
C GLU A 208 8.43 13.19 10.97
N LEU A 209 7.53 12.32 10.51
CA LEU A 209 6.21 12.70 9.95
C LEU A 209 5.24 13.20 11.03
N ASP A 210 5.37 12.72 12.28
CA ASP A 210 4.45 12.98 13.40
C ASP A 210 2.96 12.85 13.02
N PRO A 211 2.54 11.73 12.41
CA PRO A 211 1.15 11.53 11.97
C PRO A 211 0.23 11.29 13.18
N ASP A 212 -1.06 11.56 13.02
CA ASP A 212 -2.05 11.27 14.06
C ASP A 212 -2.21 9.77 14.33
N LEU A 213 -1.94 8.92 13.32
CA LEU A 213 -1.99 7.46 13.46
C LEU A 213 -1.05 6.77 12.46
N VAL A 214 -0.43 5.67 12.91
CA VAL A 214 0.33 4.74 12.07
C VAL A 214 -0.40 3.40 11.98
N LEU A 215 -0.61 2.90 10.77
CA LEU A 215 -1.18 1.59 10.45
C LEU A 215 -0.22 0.84 9.52
N PRO A 216 0.69 -0.01 10.01
CA PRO A 216 1.56 -0.78 9.13
C PRO A 216 0.79 -1.86 8.38
N ILE A 217 1.15 -2.05 7.12
CA ILE A 217 0.63 -3.13 6.26
C ILE A 217 1.79 -3.81 5.52
N HIS A 218 1.51 -4.73 4.61
CA HIS A 218 2.48 -5.37 3.70
C HIS A 218 3.60 -6.10 4.44
N TYR A 219 3.27 -6.86 5.47
CA TYR A 219 4.20 -7.74 6.20
C TYR A 219 3.55 -9.10 6.49
N ASN A 220 4.38 -10.10 6.80
CA ASN A 220 3.96 -11.46 7.18
C ASN A 220 3.10 -12.22 6.16
N THR A 221 2.96 -11.75 4.93
CA THR A 221 2.22 -12.48 3.88
C THR A 221 2.96 -13.76 3.48
N PHE A 222 4.28 -13.73 3.45
CA PHE A 222 5.16 -14.88 3.24
C PHE A 222 6.51 -14.65 3.95
N ALA A 223 7.34 -15.68 4.04
CA ALA A 223 8.56 -15.67 4.86
C ALA A 223 9.52 -14.50 4.55
N ASN A 224 9.63 -14.10 3.28
CA ASN A 224 10.50 -12.97 2.88
C ASN A 224 9.93 -11.61 3.31
N LEU A 225 8.67 -11.53 3.69
CA LEU A 225 8.03 -10.33 4.24
C LEU A 225 7.85 -10.41 5.75
N ALA A 226 8.56 -11.31 6.43
CA ALA A 226 8.43 -11.47 7.87
C ALA A 226 8.89 -10.21 8.62
N ALA A 227 8.05 -9.74 9.55
CA ALA A 227 8.37 -8.63 10.43
C ALA A 227 7.82 -8.84 11.84
N ASP A 228 8.51 -8.30 12.85
CA ASP A 228 8.02 -8.22 14.22
C ASP A 228 7.18 -6.95 14.39
N SER A 229 5.90 -7.05 14.07
CA SER A 229 4.93 -5.95 14.17
C SER A 229 4.75 -5.46 15.60
N GLY A 230 4.83 -6.37 16.59
CA GLY A 230 4.77 -6.02 18.01
C GLY A 230 5.96 -5.15 18.44
N ALA A 231 7.18 -5.47 17.97
CA ALA A 231 8.35 -4.63 18.21
C ALA A 231 8.25 -3.30 17.45
N PHE A 232 7.74 -3.29 16.22
CA PHE A 232 7.47 -2.05 15.48
C PHE A 232 6.53 -1.13 16.26
N ALA A 233 5.37 -1.65 16.69
CA ALA A 233 4.40 -0.87 17.46
C ALA A 233 5.00 -0.30 18.76
N GLN A 234 5.87 -1.06 19.45
CA GLN A 234 6.59 -0.56 20.62
C GLN A 234 7.58 0.56 20.26
N ASP A 235 8.30 0.42 19.15
CA ASP A 235 9.28 1.42 18.73
C ASP A 235 8.61 2.74 18.33
N VAL A 236 7.48 2.69 17.61
CA VAL A 236 6.65 3.87 17.27
C VAL A 236 6.04 4.51 18.53
N ALA A 237 5.45 3.70 19.41
CA ALA A 237 4.84 4.20 20.64
C ALA A 237 5.85 4.87 21.59
N LYS A 238 7.10 4.38 21.67
CA LYS A 238 8.18 5.01 22.45
C LYS A 238 8.57 6.39 21.92
N ARG A 239 8.35 6.65 20.64
CA ARG A 239 8.56 7.95 19.99
C ARG A 239 7.37 8.90 20.18
N GLY A 240 6.31 8.44 20.85
CA GLY A 240 5.12 9.23 21.15
C GLY A 240 4.07 9.25 20.04
N VAL A 241 4.25 8.48 18.97
CA VAL A 241 3.32 8.42 17.84
C VAL A 241 2.29 7.33 18.07
N PRO A 242 0.99 7.58 17.85
CA PRO A 242 -0.06 6.57 17.92
C PRO A 242 0.11 5.50 16.84
N VAL A 243 -0.09 4.24 17.20
CA VAL A 243 0.04 3.12 16.26
C VAL A 243 -1.02 2.05 16.55
N VAL A 244 -1.55 1.44 15.50
CA VAL A 244 -2.51 0.34 15.57
C VAL A 244 -2.10 -0.79 14.64
N LEU A 245 -2.29 -2.03 15.07
CA LEU A 245 -2.07 -3.23 14.24
C LEU A 245 -3.43 -3.82 13.87
N ASP A 246 -3.69 -4.00 12.57
CA ASP A 246 -4.91 -4.67 12.07
C ASP A 246 -4.61 -6.14 11.78
N GLU A 247 -4.23 -6.87 12.80
CA GLU A 247 -3.93 -8.31 12.76
C GLU A 247 -5.09 -9.11 13.37
N ARG A 248 -5.30 -10.32 12.91
CA ARG A 248 -6.31 -11.24 13.45
C ARG A 248 -5.76 -12.64 13.62
#